data_60aa74ece700d9d33b2c89e14ddb8b98
#
_entry.id   60aa74ece700d9d33b2c89e14ddb8b98
#
_cell.length_a   1.000
_cell.length_b   1.000
_cell.length_c   1.000
_cell.angle_alpha   90.00
_cell.angle_beta   90.00
_cell.angle_gamma   90.00
#
_symmetry.space_group_name_H-M   'P 1'
#
loop_
_entity.id
_entity.type
_entity.pdbx_description
1 polymer ?
#
loop_
_entity_poly.entity_id
_entity_poly.type
_entity_poly.pdbx_seq_one_letter_code
_entity_poly.pdbx_strand_id
1 'polypeptide(L)'
;KTTTAVQAFFESHRDERNSHGMVESYMTTFTTQFFLCEPSFYWFDEVSELHLRHLDAATAKKVKDNKPDPEARAFAQRLRYELRDLFFDLGAVNVQLAKFYRYQGSLAPETGRLVADLKTMLDADGMLNPGNLGFD
;
A
#
# COMPACT_ATOMS: atom_id res chain seq x y z
N LYS A 1 -10.53 -10.40 -14.10
CA LYS A 1 -11.38 -9.61 -13.19
C LYS A 1 -10.57 -8.59 -12.41
N THR A 2 -9.58 -8.99 -11.61
CA THR A 2 -8.76 -8.08 -10.78
C THR A 2 -7.98 -7.08 -11.64
N THR A 3 -7.25 -7.52 -12.65
CA THR A 3 -6.49 -6.65 -13.55
C THR A 3 -7.37 -5.59 -14.22
N THR A 4 -8.55 -6.01 -14.71
CA THR A 4 -9.50 -5.10 -15.35
C THR A 4 -10.04 -4.05 -14.36
N ALA A 5 -10.30 -4.44 -13.12
CA ALA A 5 -10.77 -3.52 -12.07
C ALA A 5 -9.66 -2.50 -11.69
N VAL A 6 -8.42 -2.95 -11.57
CA VAL A 6 -7.27 -2.07 -11.31
C VAL A 6 -7.03 -1.09 -12.46
N GLN A 7 -7.13 -1.57 -13.71
CA GLN A 7 -7.02 -0.68 -14.88
C GLN A 7 -8.14 0.37 -14.91
N ALA A 8 -9.39 -0.03 -14.66
CA ALA A 8 -10.53 0.89 -14.59
C ALA A 8 -10.37 1.91 -13.45
N PHE A 9 -9.84 1.48 -12.31
CA PHE A 9 -9.52 2.37 -11.20
C PHE A 9 -8.48 3.44 -11.60
N PHE A 10 -7.38 3.05 -12.21
CA PHE A 10 -6.37 4.01 -12.67
C PHE A 10 -6.90 4.95 -13.75
N GLU A 11 -7.74 4.44 -14.63
CA GLU A 11 -8.37 5.25 -15.67
C GLU A 11 -9.31 6.30 -15.10
N SER A 12 -10.10 5.97 -14.08
CA SER A 12 -11.00 6.91 -13.42
C SER A 12 -10.29 8.05 -12.68
N HIS A 13 -9.01 7.88 -12.35
CA HIS A 13 -8.18 8.88 -11.68
C HIS A 13 -7.14 9.53 -12.60
N ARG A 14 -7.24 9.30 -13.92
CA ARG A 14 -6.22 9.73 -14.90
C ARG A 14 -5.93 11.22 -14.84
N ASP A 15 -6.95 12.06 -14.89
CA ASP A 15 -6.77 13.51 -15.00
C ASP A 15 -6.12 14.09 -13.73
N GLU A 16 -6.60 13.69 -12.56
CA GLU A 16 -6.04 14.14 -11.29
C GLU A 16 -4.62 13.60 -11.08
N ARG A 17 -4.35 12.35 -11.44
CA ARG A 17 -3.02 11.78 -11.43
C ARG A 17 -2.05 12.53 -12.34
N ASN A 18 -2.49 12.88 -13.55
CA ASN A 18 -1.68 13.66 -14.50
C ASN A 18 -1.41 15.08 -14.00
N SER A 19 -2.37 15.72 -13.29
CA SER A 19 -2.16 17.05 -12.72
C SER A 19 -1.06 17.07 -11.65
N HIS A 20 -0.82 15.94 -10.95
CA HIS A 20 0.28 15.77 -10.00
C HIS A 20 1.56 15.19 -10.64
N GLY A 21 1.59 15.01 -11.96
CA GLY A 21 2.73 14.36 -12.63
C GLY A 21 3.00 12.94 -12.13
N MET A 22 1.97 12.28 -11.59
CA MET A 22 2.10 10.95 -11.00
C MET A 22 1.99 9.87 -12.08
N VAL A 23 2.91 8.91 -12.02
CA VAL A 23 2.94 7.73 -12.89
C VAL A 23 2.57 6.51 -12.08
N GLU A 24 1.67 5.69 -12.60
CA GLU A 24 1.38 4.37 -12.06
C GLU A 24 2.16 3.27 -12.79
N SER A 25 2.39 2.23 -12.05
CA SER A 25 2.86 0.95 -12.56
C SER A 25 2.17 -0.16 -11.80
N TYR A 26 2.00 -1.30 -12.41
CA TYR A 26 1.61 -2.50 -11.68
C TYR A 26 2.34 -3.72 -12.21
N MET A 27 2.85 -4.50 -11.27
CA MET A 27 3.45 -5.79 -11.53
C MET A 27 2.42 -6.88 -11.29
N THR A 28 2.39 -7.85 -12.18
CA THR A 28 1.55 -9.05 -12.01
C THR A 28 2.42 -10.30 -12.12
N THR A 29 2.19 -11.23 -11.20
CA THR A 29 2.86 -12.54 -11.22
C THR A 29 1.83 -13.65 -11.12
N PHE A 30 1.96 -14.64 -11.99
CA PHE A 30 1.11 -15.81 -12.02
C PHE A 30 1.88 -17.02 -11.54
N THR A 31 1.26 -17.79 -10.66
CA THR A 31 1.71 -19.12 -10.28
C THR A 31 0.59 -20.12 -10.50
N THR A 32 0.82 -21.40 -10.22
CA THR A 32 -0.22 -22.42 -10.26
C THR A 32 -1.26 -22.29 -9.13
N GLN A 33 -0.96 -21.50 -8.10
CA GLN A 33 -1.77 -21.42 -6.89
C GLN A 33 -2.35 -20.02 -6.62
N PHE A 34 -1.69 -18.96 -7.10
CA PHE A 34 -2.12 -17.60 -6.86
C PHE A 34 -1.74 -16.66 -8.01
N PHE A 35 -2.43 -15.53 -8.03
CA PHE A 35 -2.13 -14.37 -8.84
C PHE A 35 -1.78 -13.21 -7.91
N LEU A 36 -0.62 -12.60 -8.11
CA LEU A 36 -0.17 -11.40 -7.41
C LEU A 36 -0.37 -10.17 -8.30
N CYS A 37 -0.92 -9.11 -7.74
CA CYS A 37 -1.02 -7.80 -8.38
C CYS A 37 -0.50 -6.73 -7.42
N GLU A 38 0.55 -6.03 -7.81
CA GLU A 38 1.22 -5.00 -7.00
C GLU A 38 1.20 -3.66 -7.74
N PRO A 39 0.23 -2.79 -7.47
CA PRO A 39 0.23 -1.42 -8.00
C PRO A 39 1.19 -0.53 -7.23
N SER A 40 1.87 0.36 -7.96
CA SER A 40 2.82 1.32 -7.41
C SER A 40 2.57 2.70 -8.01
N PHE A 41 2.82 3.74 -7.21
CA PHE A 41 2.72 5.15 -7.60
C PHE A 41 4.07 5.83 -7.48
N TYR A 42 4.41 6.63 -8.45
CA TYR A 42 5.65 7.39 -8.51
C TYR A 42 5.35 8.85 -8.84
N TRP A 43 5.93 9.77 -8.09
CA TRP A 43 5.85 11.21 -8.35
C TRP A 43 7.11 11.91 -7.88
N PHE A 44 7.33 13.14 -8.32
CA PHE A 44 8.43 13.96 -7.85
C PHE A 44 8.04 14.66 -6.54
N ASP A 45 8.90 14.53 -5.53
CA ASP A 45 8.71 15.13 -4.22
C ASP A 45 10.07 15.49 -3.61
N GLU A 46 10.07 16.20 -2.49
CA GLU A 46 11.31 16.44 -1.75
C GLU A 46 11.96 15.14 -1.31
N VAL A 47 13.28 15.15 -1.29
CA VAL A 47 14.08 13.99 -0.89
C VAL A 47 14.86 14.36 0.37
N SER A 48 14.70 13.56 1.43
CA SER A 48 15.42 13.79 2.68
C SER A 48 16.91 13.55 2.55
N GLU A 49 17.71 14.17 3.44
CA GLU A 49 19.16 13.95 3.49
C GLU A 49 19.54 12.47 3.64
N LEU A 50 18.72 11.71 4.38
CA LEU A 50 18.92 10.26 4.53
C LEU A 50 18.86 9.55 3.19
N HIS A 51 17.87 9.86 2.35
CA HIS A 51 17.75 9.26 1.02
C HIS A 51 18.93 9.69 0.12
N LEU A 52 19.31 10.98 0.13
CA LEU A 52 20.42 11.50 -0.69
C LEU A 52 21.74 10.77 -0.41
N ARG A 53 21.99 10.35 0.84
CA ARG A 53 23.21 9.60 1.22
C ARG A 53 23.30 8.21 0.59
N HIS A 54 22.17 7.63 0.18
CA HIS A 54 22.09 6.29 -0.40
C HIS A 54 21.98 6.30 -1.93
N LEU A 55 21.91 7.47 -2.54
CA LEU A 55 21.84 7.61 -4.00
C LEU A 55 23.24 7.78 -4.60
N ASP A 56 23.43 7.33 -5.83
CA ASP A 56 24.59 7.72 -6.60
C ASP A 56 24.63 9.23 -6.86
N ALA A 57 25.82 9.79 -7.11
CA ALA A 57 26.01 11.23 -7.23
C ALA A 57 25.19 11.87 -8.38
N ALA A 58 24.98 11.14 -9.48
CA ALA A 58 24.23 11.65 -10.63
C ALA A 58 22.72 11.73 -10.30
N THR A 59 22.17 10.72 -9.64
CA THR A 59 20.78 10.70 -9.18
C THR A 59 20.56 11.73 -8.08
N ALA A 60 21.44 11.78 -7.06
CA ALA A 60 21.33 12.76 -5.98
C ALA A 60 21.32 14.20 -6.52
N LYS A 61 22.16 14.51 -7.50
CA LYS A 61 22.18 15.83 -8.15
C LYS A 61 20.85 16.19 -8.83
N LYS A 62 20.14 15.20 -9.38
CA LYS A 62 18.86 15.44 -10.08
C LYS A 62 17.72 15.74 -9.12
N VAL A 63 17.71 15.12 -7.94
CA VAL A 63 16.56 15.12 -7.04
C VAL A 63 16.72 16.03 -5.81
N LYS A 64 17.94 16.48 -5.49
CA LYS A 64 18.24 17.25 -4.26
C LYS A 64 17.47 18.58 -4.16
N ASP A 65 17.08 19.15 -5.28
CA ASP A 65 16.38 20.44 -5.36
C ASP A 65 14.87 20.29 -5.56
N ASN A 66 14.36 19.05 -5.49
CA ASN A 66 12.92 18.79 -5.56
C ASN A 66 12.21 19.53 -4.42
N LYS A 67 11.05 20.09 -4.73
CA LYS A 67 10.21 20.79 -3.75
C LYS A 67 9.21 19.83 -3.13
N PRO A 68 8.79 20.08 -1.87
CA PRO A 68 7.72 19.31 -1.26
C PRO A 68 6.41 19.45 -2.03
N ASP A 69 5.74 18.33 -2.26
CA ASP A 69 4.42 18.26 -2.88
C ASP A 69 3.41 17.58 -1.94
N PRO A 70 2.85 18.35 -0.98
CA PRO A 70 1.88 17.81 -0.03
C PRO A 70 0.55 17.41 -0.70
N GLU A 71 0.18 18.02 -1.83
CA GLU A 71 -1.05 17.68 -2.54
C GLU A 71 -0.91 16.32 -3.23
N ALA A 72 0.22 16.08 -3.92
CA ALA A 72 0.49 14.77 -4.50
C ALA A 72 0.59 13.66 -3.42
N ARG A 73 1.17 13.96 -2.24
CA ARG A 73 1.19 13.02 -1.11
C ARG A 73 -0.21 12.66 -0.63
N ALA A 74 -1.07 13.67 -0.46
CA ALA A 74 -2.45 13.46 -0.01
C ALA A 74 -3.24 12.65 -1.05
N PHE A 75 -3.05 12.95 -2.32
CA PHE A 75 -3.64 12.20 -3.42
C PHE A 75 -3.15 10.74 -3.45
N ALA A 76 -1.85 10.51 -3.38
CA ALA A 76 -1.28 9.16 -3.32
C ALA A 76 -1.82 8.37 -2.12
N GLN A 77 -1.95 9.02 -0.97
CA GLN A 77 -2.51 8.37 0.22
C GLN A 77 -3.98 7.99 0.03
N ARG A 78 -4.79 8.85 -0.59
CA ARG A 78 -6.17 8.54 -0.94
C ARG A 78 -6.26 7.35 -1.90
N LEU A 79 -5.50 7.37 -2.99
CA LEU A 79 -5.45 6.26 -3.95
C LEU A 79 -5.08 4.93 -3.28
N ARG A 80 -4.14 4.94 -2.33
CA ARG A 80 -3.75 3.74 -1.58
C ARG A 80 -4.91 3.17 -0.77
N TYR A 81 -5.69 4.02 -0.10
CA TYR A 81 -6.87 3.56 0.66
C TYR A 81 -7.95 3.02 -0.26
N GLU A 82 -8.25 3.71 -1.35
CA GLU A 82 -9.25 3.28 -2.33
C GLU A 82 -8.86 1.95 -2.99
N LEU A 83 -7.59 1.77 -3.37
CA LEU A 83 -7.08 0.49 -3.90
C LEU A 83 -7.13 -0.63 -2.87
N ARG A 84 -6.79 -0.35 -1.62
CA ARG A 84 -6.90 -1.33 -0.53
C ARG A 84 -8.34 -1.85 -0.42
N ASP A 85 -9.29 -0.94 -0.46
CA ASP A 85 -10.71 -1.29 -0.34
C ASP A 85 -11.22 -2.01 -1.60
N LEU A 86 -10.81 -1.57 -2.79
CA LEU A 86 -11.08 -2.28 -4.04
C LEU A 86 -10.56 -3.72 -4.01
N PHE A 87 -9.33 -3.94 -3.58
CA PHE A 87 -8.76 -5.28 -3.45
C PHE A 87 -9.52 -6.14 -2.44
N PHE A 88 -9.89 -5.56 -1.31
CA PHE A 88 -10.71 -6.24 -0.30
C PHE A 88 -12.05 -6.69 -0.88
N ASP A 89 -12.76 -5.81 -1.60
CA ASP A 89 -14.04 -6.10 -2.23
C ASP A 89 -13.93 -7.16 -3.35
N LEU A 90 -12.76 -7.25 -3.98
CA LEU A 90 -12.46 -8.30 -4.96
C LEU A 90 -12.12 -9.65 -4.31
N GLY A 91 -12.04 -9.72 -2.99
CA GLY A 91 -11.65 -10.92 -2.23
C GLY A 91 -10.16 -11.20 -2.25
N ALA A 92 -9.33 -10.19 -2.54
CA ALA A 92 -7.89 -10.33 -2.50
C ALA A 92 -7.37 -10.33 -1.06
N VAL A 93 -6.30 -11.10 -0.83
CA VAL A 93 -5.57 -11.14 0.44
C VAL A 93 -4.27 -10.35 0.28
N ASN A 94 -3.94 -9.53 1.29
CA ASN A 94 -2.71 -8.75 1.25
C ASN A 94 -1.50 -9.62 1.60
N VAL A 95 -0.43 -9.50 0.82
CA VAL A 95 0.84 -10.21 1.06
C VAL A 95 1.60 -9.60 2.23
N GLN A 96 1.56 -8.27 2.36
CA GLN A 96 2.19 -7.55 3.46
C GLN A 96 1.22 -7.40 4.64
N LEU A 97 1.74 -7.63 5.84
CA LEU A 97 0.98 -7.52 7.07
C LEU A 97 1.42 -6.26 7.82
N ALA A 98 0.52 -5.31 7.98
CA ALA A 98 0.77 -4.07 8.70
C ALA A 98 -0.55 -3.39 9.09
N LYS A 99 -0.45 -2.24 9.79
CA LYS A 99 -1.60 -1.44 10.21
C LYS A 99 -2.47 -0.92 9.06
N PHE A 100 -1.89 -0.79 7.86
CA PHE A 100 -2.58 -0.28 6.69
C PHE A 100 -3.59 -1.29 6.11
N TYR A 101 -3.31 -2.57 6.18
CA TYR A 101 -4.09 -3.61 5.51
C TYR A 101 -5.21 -4.15 6.39
N ARG A 102 -6.32 -4.58 5.77
CA ARG A 102 -7.52 -5.11 6.43
C ARG A 102 -7.36 -6.61 6.74
N TYR A 103 -6.32 -6.96 7.53
CA TYR A 103 -5.96 -8.36 7.77
C TYR A 103 -7.10 -9.18 8.39
N GLN A 104 -7.65 -8.73 9.52
CA GLN A 104 -8.74 -9.47 10.20
C GLN A 104 -9.96 -9.67 9.30
N GLY A 105 -10.35 -8.62 8.56
CA GLY A 105 -11.51 -8.68 7.66
C GLY A 105 -11.33 -9.62 6.47
N SER A 106 -10.09 -10.01 6.14
CA SER A 106 -9.79 -10.96 5.06
C SER A 106 -9.66 -12.41 5.52
N LEU A 107 -9.72 -12.67 6.83
CA LEU A 107 -9.66 -14.02 7.38
C LEU A 107 -11.04 -14.69 7.41
N ALA A 108 -11.06 -16.02 7.26
CA ALA A 108 -12.23 -16.80 7.62
C ALA A 108 -12.56 -16.61 9.12
N PRO A 109 -13.85 -16.58 9.52
CA PRO A 109 -14.24 -16.27 10.90
C PRO A 109 -13.56 -17.14 11.95
N GLU A 110 -13.37 -18.42 11.67
CA GLU A 110 -12.72 -19.37 12.56
C GLU A 110 -11.22 -19.06 12.74
N THR A 111 -10.55 -18.73 11.63
CA THR A 111 -9.15 -18.33 11.64
C THR A 111 -8.96 -17.01 12.36
N GLY A 112 -9.86 -16.04 12.13
CA GLY A 112 -9.85 -14.75 12.83
C GLY A 112 -9.97 -14.91 14.35
N ARG A 113 -10.90 -15.77 14.81
CA ARG A 113 -11.02 -16.10 16.24
C ARG A 113 -9.77 -16.75 16.81
N LEU A 114 -9.22 -17.74 16.13
CA LEU A 114 -7.99 -18.41 16.59
C LEU A 114 -6.83 -17.42 16.74
N VAL A 115 -6.63 -16.53 15.77
CA VAL A 115 -5.55 -15.53 15.82
C VAL A 115 -5.79 -14.52 16.95
N ALA A 116 -7.03 -14.09 17.18
CA ALA A 116 -7.39 -13.20 18.27
C ALA A 116 -7.15 -13.87 19.65
N ASP A 117 -7.55 -15.13 19.82
CA ASP A 117 -7.32 -15.90 21.04
C ASP A 117 -5.81 -16.07 21.32
N LEU A 118 -5.02 -16.39 20.30
CA LEU A 118 -3.56 -16.44 20.39
C LEU A 118 -2.96 -15.10 20.80
N LYS A 119 -3.42 -14.00 20.20
CA LYS A 119 -2.97 -12.65 20.57
C LYS A 119 -3.28 -12.37 22.04
N THR A 120 -4.50 -12.61 22.51
CA THR A 120 -4.90 -12.41 23.90
C THR A 120 -4.09 -13.29 24.88
N MET A 121 -3.81 -14.52 24.50
CA MET A 121 -3.05 -15.45 25.35
C MET A 121 -1.56 -15.04 25.46
N LEU A 122 -0.96 -14.55 24.38
CA LEU A 122 0.47 -14.23 24.33
C LEU A 122 0.78 -12.78 24.71
N ASP A 123 -0.19 -11.90 24.65
CA ASP A 123 -0.04 -10.46 24.85
C ASP A 123 -1.30 -9.87 25.52
N ALA A 124 -1.57 -10.38 26.74
CA ALA A 124 -2.78 -9.99 27.48
C ALA A 124 -2.88 -8.48 27.77
N ASP A 125 -1.74 -7.80 27.87
CA ASP A 125 -1.65 -6.36 28.13
C ASP A 125 -1.62 -5.51 26.84
N GLY A 126 -1.69 -6.13 25.66
CA GLY A 126 -1.69 -5.43 24.37
C GLY A 126 -0.41 -4.64 24.04
N MET A 127 0.72 -5.04 24.59
CA MET A 127 1.98 -4.30 24.47
C MET A 127 2.75 -4.61 23.18
N LEU A 128 2.54 -5.77 22.57
CA LEU A 128 3.26 -6.19 21.37
C LEU A 128 2.58 -5.67 20.12
N ASN A 129 3.24 -4.77 19.40
CA ASN A 129 2.76 -4.19 18.14
C ASN A 129 1.30 -3.69 18.20
N PRO A 130 0.96 -2.76 19.12
CA PRO A 130 -0.41 -2.31 19.32
C PRO A 130 -1.02 -1.76 18.02
N GLY A 131 -2.27 -2.13 17.73
CA GLY A 131 -3.00 -1.77 16.52
C GLY A 131 -2.45 -2.39 15.22
N ASN A 132 -1.49 -3.33 15.29
CA ASN A 132 -1.03 -4.04 14.11
C ASN A 132 -2.00 -5.19 13.77
N LEU A 133 -2.18 -5.48 12.49
CA LEU A 133 -3.12 -6.48 11.96
C LEU A 133 -4.59 -6.21 12.35
N GLY A 134 -4.91 -5.05 12.93
CA GLY A 134 -6.24 -4.70 13.42
C GLY A 134 -6.57 -5.27 14.80
N PHE A 135 -5.58 -5.72 15.56
CA PHE A 135 -5.72 -6.08 16.97
C PHE A 135 -5.36 -4.87 17.84
N ASP A 136 -6.27 -4.47 18.70
CA ASP A 136 -6.08 -3.42 19.71
C ASP A 136 -5.51 -4.00 20.99
#